data_c42a76b4a9659a285ca39d8ea150bb38
#
_entry.id   c42a76b4a9659a285ca39d8ea150bb38
#
_cell.length_a   1.000
_cell.length_b   1.000
_cell.length_c   1.000
_cell.angle_alpha   90.00
_cell.angle_beta   90.00
_cell.angle_gamma   90.00
#
_symmetry.space_group_name_H-M   'P 1'
#
loop_
_entity.id
_entity.type
_entity.pdbx_description
1 polymer ?
#
loop_
_entity_poly.entity_id
_entity_poly.type
_entity_poly.pdbx_seq_one_letter_code
_entity_poly.pdbx_strand_id
1 'polypeptide(L)'
;VIRFNPLGLNEGATPEAQLWVIMAQIQQELELRNRAEMLVTDRAVVDNFAYLLRTTGGEDPFSVRPLVRRWCETYDMFVRLLPDVPLKVDGVRSTNTRFRNEIEQILDTILPSFIPEDRLITVRASEITERFDWGSLIERLVGLPEEAENVVAQPVTLIPTLWD
;
A
#
# COMPACT_ATOMS: atom_id res chain seq x y z
N VAL A 1 -4.30 7.12 11.75
CA VAL A 1 -5.65 6.82 11.25
C VAL A 1 -6.26 5.64 11.99
N ILE A 2 -5.57 4.54 12.22
CA ILE A 2 -6.12 3.39 12.99
C ILE A 2 -6.56 3.76 14.40
N ARG A 3 -5.85 4.65 15.08
CA ARG A 3 -6.27 5.14 16.40
C ARG A 3 -7.67 5.77 16.40
N PHE A 4 -8.20 6.10 15.22
CA PHE A 4 -9.50 6.72 15.02
C PHE A 4 -10.50 5.81 14.30
N ASN A 5 -10.10 4.58 13.91
CA ASN A 5 -11.05 3.64 13.34
C ASN A 5 -11.92 3.02 14.47
N PRO A 6 -13.21 3.38 14.57
CA PRO A 6 -14.06 2.91 15.65
C PRO A 6 -14.59 1.48 15.44
N LEU A 7 -14.25 0.82 14.33
CA LEU A 7 -15.00 -0.34 13.80
C LEU A 7 -14.23 -1.67 13.78
N GLY A 8 -13.05 -1.73 14.43
CA GLY A 8 -12.25 -2.96 14.50
C GLY A 8 -11.22 -3.12 13.39
N LEU A 9 -10.30 -4.06 13.57
CA LEU A 9 -9.10 -4.25 12.73
C LEU A 9 -8.85 -5.73 12.44
N ASN A 10 -8.02 -5.99 11.44
CA ASN A 10 -7.53 -7.31 11.04
C ASN A 10 -8.69 -8.29 10.75
N GLU A 11 -8.65 -9.50 11.32
CA GLU A 11 -9.66 -10.55 11.10
C GLU A 11 -11.04 -10.17 11.62
N GLY A 12 -11.12 -9.27 12.60
CA GLY A 12 -12.36 -8.78 13.18
C GLY A 12 -12.94 -7.53 12.52
N ALA A 13 -12.32 -7.02 11.45
CA ALA A 13 -12.80 -5.84 10.74
C ALA A 13 -14.13 -6.13 10.02
N THR A 14 -15.05 -5.16 10.08
CA THR A 14 -16.30 -5.20 9.30
C THR A 14 -16.09 -4.61 7.90
N PRO A 15 -16.99 -4.88 6.93
CA PRO A 15 -16.94 -4.23 5.61
C PRO A 15 -16.91 -2.70 5.71
N GLU A 16 -17.67 -2.11 6.63
CA GLU A 16 -17.72 -0.66 6.86
C GLU A 16 -16.38 -0.14 7.40
N ALA A 17 -15.69 -0.91 8.25
CA ALA A 17 -14.35 -0.58 8.72
C ALA A 17 -13.37 -0.51 7.55
N GLN A 18 -13.42 -1.45 6.63
CA GLN A 18 -12.55 -1.46 5.45
C GLN A 18 -12.90 -0.33 4.48
N LEU A 19 -14.17 -0.04 4.28
CA LEU A 19 -14.60 1.14 3.51
C LEU A 19 -14.04 2.43 4.14
N TRP A 20 -14.15 2.55 5.45
CA TRP A 20 -13.63 3.72 6.17
C TRP A 20 -12.11 3.88 5.94
N VAL A 21 -11.33 2.80 5.99
CA VAL A 21 -9.88 2.84 5.75
C VAL A 21 -9.56 3.28 4.32
N ILE A 22 -10.28 2.76 3.31
CA ILE A 22 -10.12 3.17 1.90
C ILE A 22 -10.34 4.69 1.77
N MET A 23 -11.44 5.21 2.33
CA MET A 23 -11.77 6.63 2.23
C MET A 23 -10.78 7.52 2.98
N ALA A 24 -10.34 7.09 4.17
CA ALA A 24 -9.38 7.81 4.98
C ALA A 24 -7.99 7.90 4.29
N GLN A 25 -7.56 6.84 3.62
CA GLN A 25 -6.32 6.86 2.84
C GLN A 25 -6.43 7.83 1.67
N ILE A 26 -7.51 7.76 0.89
CA ILE A 26 -7.76 8.69 -0.21
C ILE A 26 -7.73 10.14 0.28
N GLN A 27 -8.39 10.42 1.40
CA GLN A 27 -8.38 11.75 2.01
C GLN A 27 -6.97 12.22 2.35
N GLN A 28 -6.17 11.39 3.03
CA GLN A 28 -4.80 11.74 3.40
C GLN A 28 -3.92 12.02 2.17
N GLU A 29 -4.01 11.19 1.15
CA GLU A 29 -3.26 11.38 -0.09
C GLU A 29 -3.65 12.69 -0.79
N LEU A 30 -4.95 13.04 -0.81
CA LEU A 30 -5.43 14.33 -1.32
C LEU A 30 -4.86 15.52 -0.54
N GLU A 31 -4.83 15.43 0.79
CA GLU A 31 -4.33 16.49 1.66
C GLU A 31 -2.81 16.72 1.48
N LEU A 32 -2.06 15.67 1.15
CA LEU A 32 -0.60 15.71 1.04
C LEU A 32 -0.09 15.92 -0.37
N ARG A 33 -0.91 15.64 -1.40
CA ARG A 33 -0.53 15.66 -2.81
C ARG A 33 0.19 16.95 -3.27
N ASN A 34 -0.16 18.10 -2.70
CA ASN A 34 0.42 19.39 -3.08
C ASN A 34 1.46 19.90 -2.07
N ARG A 35 1.88 19.05 -1.11
CA ARG A 35 2.80 19.45 -0.04
C ARG A 35 4.20 18.87 -0.20
N ALA A 36 4.39 17.97 -1.15
CA ALA A 36 5.67 17.31 -1.42
C ALA A 36 5.80 17.04 -2.91
N GLU A 37 7.03 17.06 -3.41
CA GLU A 37 7.35 16.67 -4.79
C GLU A 37 7.18 15.17 -5.00
N MET A 38 7.46 14.38 -3.98
CA MET A 38 7.29 12.94 -3.96
C MET A 38 6.46 12.53 -2.74
N LEU A 39 5.46 11.69 -2.96
CA LEU A 39 4.63 11.11 -1.92
C LEU A 39 4.79 9.59 -1.94
N VAL A 40 5.33 9.04 -0.85
CA VAL A 40 5.44 7.60 -0.64
C VAL A 40 4.43 7.17 0.42
N THR A 41 3.58 6.20 0.08
CA THR A 41 2.57 5.67 0.98
C THR A 41 2.93 4.25 1.41
N ASP A 42 2.81 3.95 2.69
CA ASP A 42 2.82 2.56 3.17
C ASP A 42 1.43 1.96 2.94
N ARG A 43 1.33 1.10 1.97
CA ARG A 43 0.15 0.56 1.28
C ARG A 43 -0.47 1.53 0.27
N ALA A 44 -1.04 0.94 -0.76
CA ALA A 44 -1.88 1.61 -1.73
C ALA A 44 -3.37 1.36 -1.42
N VAL A 45 -4.25 2.13 -2.02
CA VAL A 45 -5.70 1.96 -1.83
C VAL A 45 -6.18 0.57 -2.29
N VAL A 46 -5.51 -0.04 -3.26
CA VAL A 46 -5.81 -1.41 -3.72
C VAL A 46 -5.54 -2.46 -2.64
N ASP A 47 -4.56 -2.26 -1.76
CA ASP A 47 -4.32 -3.16 -0.63
C ASP A 47 -5.52 -3.16 0.32
N ASN A 48 -6.02 -1.97 0.67
CA ASN A 48 -7.20 -1.84 1.52
C ASN A 48 -8.45 -2.43 0.87
N PHE A 49 -8.55 -2.36 -0.45
CA PHE A 49 -9.61 -3.03 -1.20
C PHE A 49 -9.49 -4.56 -1.14
N ALA A 50 -8.28 -5.12 -1.17
CA ALA A 50 -8.08 -6.56 -0.96
C ALA A 50 -8.59 -7.00 0.42
N TYR A 51 -8.37 -6.19 1.46
CA TYR A 51 -8.94 -6.46 2.79
C TYR A 51 -10.47 -6.39 2.80
N LEU A 52 -11.08 -5.44 2.08
CA LEU A 52 -12.54 -5.40 1.91
C LEU A 52 -13.04 -6.69 1.26
N LEU A 53 -12.47 -7.08 0.12
CA LEU A 53 -12.86 -8.30 -0.58
C LEU A 53 -12.71 -9.54 0.29
N ARG A 54 -11.63 -9.64 1.07
CA ARG A 54 -11.45 -10.74 2.01
C ARG A 54 -12.57 -10.78 3.05
N THR A 55 -12.92 -9.62 3.63
CA THR A 55 -13.95 -9.50 4.68
C THR A 55 -15.34 -9.86 4.15
N THR A 56 -15.61 -9.60 2.88
CA THR A 56 -16.92 -9.81 2.23
C THR A 56 -17.01 -11.11 1.43
N GLY A 57 -15.97 -11.96 1.47
CA GLY A 57 -15.95 -13.19 0.67
C GLY A 57 -15.81 -12.95 -0.83
N GLY A 58 -15.21 -11.83 -1.25
CA GLY A 58 -14.97 -11.46 -2.65
C GLY A 58 -15.97 -10.47 -3.23
N GLU A 59 -17.00 -10.10 -2.47
CA GLU A 59 -18.01 -9.14 -2.90
C GLU A 59 -17.57 -7.69 -2.70
N ASP A 60 -18.16 -6.78 -3.45
CA ASP A 60 -17.97 -5.32 -3.31
C ASP A 60 -19.33 -4.66 -3.00
N PRO A 61 -19.79 -4.76 -1.74
CA PRO A 61 -21.13 -4.30 -1.34
C PRO A 61 -21.32 -2.79 -1.45
N PHE A 62 -20.22 -2.04 -1.54
CA PHE A 62 -20.25 -0.57 -1.65
C PHE A 62 -19.96 -0.07 -3.05
N SER A 63 -19.73 -0.97 -4.01
CA SER A 63 -19.40 -0.63 -5.41
C SER A 63 -18.21 0.32 -5.52
N VAL A 64 -17.18 0.12 -4.68
CA VAL A 64 -15.98 0.98 -4.64
C VAL A 64 -14.90 0.57 -5.63
N ARG A 65 -15.00 -0.61 -6.26
CA ARG A 65 -14.02 -1.10 -7.24
C ARG A 65 -13.67 -0.07 -8.32
N PRO A 66 -14.65 0.62 -8.97
CA PRO A 66 -14.32 1.64 -9.97
C PRO A 66 -13.54 2.82 -9.38
N LEU A 67 -13.86 3.24 -8.16
CA LEU A 67 -13.14 4.30 -7.45
C LEU A 67 -11.70 3.88 -7.18
N VAL A 68 -11.48 2.70 -6.59
CA VAL A 68 -10.15 2.16 -6.29
C VAL A 68 -9.30 2.06 -7.56
N ARG A 69 -9.89 1.51 -8.65
CA ARG A 69 -9.20 1.41 -9.93
C ARG A 69 -8.77 2.78 -10.44
N ARG A 70 -9.69 3.75 -10.44
CA ARG A 70 -9.40 5.12 -10.88
C ARG A 70 -8.35 5.78 -10.00
N TRP A 71 -8.37 5.48 -8.70
CA TRP A 71 -7.35 6.00 -7.78
C TRP A 71 -5.97 5.40 -8.06
N CYS A 72 -5.89 4.11 -8.38
CA CYS A 72 -4.62 3.46 -8.76
C CYS A 72 -3.97 4.11 -10.00
N GLU A 73 -4.75 4.71 -10.90
CA GLU A 73 -4.22 5.44 -12.05
C GLU A 73 -3.48 6.71 -11.65
N THR A 74 -3.68 7.23 -10.43
CA THR A 74 -3.02 8.44 -9.93
C THR A 74 -1.63 8.18 -9.33
N TYR A 75 -1.28 6.92 -9.07
CA TYR A 75 0.07 6.57 -8.63
C TYR A 75 0.99 6.41 -9.83
N ASP A 76 2.20 6.93 -9.73
CA ASP A 76 3.21 6.78 -10.76
C ASP A 76 3.77 5.35 -10.76
N MET A 77 4.03 4.81 -9.56
CA MET A 77 4.64 3.49 -9.39
C MET A 77 4.09 2.76 -8.17
N PHE A 78 4.16 1.43 -8.22
CA PHE A 78 3.87 0.54 -7.10
C PHE A 78 5.07 -0.34 -6.80
N VAL A 79 5.37 -0.49 -5.51
CA VAL A 79 6.35 -1.47 -5.03
C VAL A 79 5.64 -2.52 -4.22
N ARG A 80 5.53 -3.71 -4.77
CA ARG A 80 4.95 -4.86 -4.07
C ARG A 80 6.03 -5.60 -3.30
N LEU A 81 5.86 -5.72 -1.99
CA LEU A 81 6.73 -6.49 -1.12
C LEU A 81 6.16 -7.90 -0.94
N LEU A 82 6.82 -8.91 -1.51
CA LEU A 82 6.42 -10.29 -1.29
C LEU A 82 6.80 -10.75 0.12
N PRO A 83 5.85 -11.30 0.89
CA PRO A 83 6.07 -11.64 2.29
C PRO A 83 6.74 -13.02 2.45
N ASP A 84 8.01 -13.13 2.14
CA ASP A 84 8.82 -14.35 2.25
C ASP A 84 9.61 -14.47 3.56
N VAL A 85 9.38 -13.53 4.50
CA VAL A 85 9.96 -13.55 5.85
C VAL A 85 8.91 -13.95 6.90
N PRO A 86 9.35 -14.56 8.03
CA PRO A 86 8.45 -14.89 9.13
C PRO A 86 7.76 -13.64 9.70
N LEU A 87 6.48 -13.80 10.08
CA LEU A 87 5.75 -12.75 10.78
C LEU A 87 6.37 -12.51 12.17
N LYS A 88 6.62 -11.25 12.51
CA LYS A 88 7.02 -10.84 13.86
C LYS A 88 5.82 -10.28 14.60
N VAL A 89 5.76 -10.57 15.90
CA VAL A 89 4.73 -10.02 16.79
C VAL A 89 5.09 -8.56 17.07
N ASP A 90 4.29 -7.62 16.60
CA ASP A 90 4.42 -6.18 16.86
C ASP A 90 3.24 -5.58 17.65
N GLY A 91 2.26 -6.44 17.99
CA GLY A 91 1.06 -6.04 18.75
C GLY A 91 -0.03 -5.35 17.91
N VAL A 92 0.21 -5.08 16.64
CA VAL A 92 -0.73 -4.40 15.72
C VAL A 92 -1.12 -5.30 14.57
N ARG A 93 -0.15 -5.95 13.93
CA ARG A 93 -0.36 -6.80 12.76
C ARG A 93 -0.84 -8.18 13.17
N SER A 94 -1.75 -8.73 12.39
CA SER A 94 -2.11 -10.14 12.55
C SER A 94 -0.89 -11.04 12.32
N THR A 95 -0.65 -11.96 13.25
CA THR A 95 0.37 -13.02 13.10
C THR A 95 -0.21 -14.27 12.42
N ASN A 96 -1.44 -14.21 11.98
CA ASN A 96 -2.14 -15.31 11.33
C ASN A 96 -1.65 -15.47 9.87
N THR A 97 -0.83 -16.47 9.63
CA THR A 97 -0.27 -16.78 8.31
C THR A 97 -1.36 -17.06 7.27
N ARG A 98 -2.47 -17.69 7.69
CA ARG A 98 -3.60 -17.94 6.79
C ARG A 98 -4.24 -16.64 6.32
N PHE A 99 -4.47 -15.71 7.25
CA PHE A 99 -5.00 -14.39 6.93
C PHE A 99 -4.13 -13.64 5.93
N ARG A 100 -2.81 -13.62 6.17
CA ARG A 100 -1.85 -13.02 5.23
C ARG A 100 -1.92 -13.66 3.85
N ASN A 101 -1.92 -15.00 3.79
CA ASN A 101 -1.94 -15.71 2.50
C ASN A 101 -3.26 -15.48 1.73
N GLU A 102 -4.38 -15.35 2.42
CA GLU A 102 -5.67 -15.00 1.79
C GLU A 102 -5.61 -13.61 1.14
N ILE A 103 -5.01 -12.61 1.81
CA ILE A 103 -4.80 -11.28 1.25
C ILE A 103 -3.88 -11.33 0.02
N GLU A 104 -2.75 -12.05 0.10
CA GLU A 104 -1.83 -12.20 -1.03
C GLU A 104 -2.51 -12.82 -2.25
N GLN A 105 -3.32 -13.86 -2.08
CA GLN A 105 -4.07 -14.50 -3.17
C GLN A 105 -5.07 -13.53 -3.81
N ILE A 106 -5.74 -12.69 -3.02
CA ILE A 106 -6.63 -11.66 -3.54
C ILE A 106 -5.82 -10.64 -4.34
N LEU A 107 -4.69 -10.16 -3.81
CA LEU A 107 -3.81 -9.22 -4.51
C LEU A 107 -3.30 -9.81 -5.82
N ASP A 108 -2.84 -11.06 -5.85
CA ASP A 108 -2.44 -11.75 -7.08
C ASP A 108 -3.55 -11.74 -8.14
N THR A 109 -4.80 -11.85 -7.71
CA THR A 109 -5.96 -11.88 -8.60
C THR A 109 -6.31 -10.49 -9.13
N ILE A 110 -6.26 -9.46 -8.27
CA ILE A 110 -6.78 -8.13 -8.65
C ILE A 110 -5.72 -7.21 -9.27
N LEU A 111 -4.45 -7.27 -8.81
CA LEU A 111 -3.40 -6.34 -9.24
C LEU A 111 -3.27 -6.22 -10.77
N PRO A 112 -3.29 -7.31 -11.57
CA PRO A 112 -3.18 -7.19 -13.02
C PRO A 112 -4.29 -6.38 -13.70
N SER A 113 -5.45 -6.25 -13.03
CA SER A 113 -6.57 -5.47 -13.55
C SER A 113 -6.60 -4.01 -13.08
N PHE A 114 -5.79 -3.68 -12.07
CA PHE A 114 -5.71 -2.35 -11.46
C PHE A 114 -4.44 -1.59 -11.80
N ILE A 115 -3.32 -2.33 -11.99
CA ILE A 115 -1.99 -1.76 -12.11
C ILE A 115 -1.35 -2.30 -13.40
N PRO A 116 -0.95 -1.43 -14.33
CA PRO A 116 -0.14 -1.82 -15.50
C PRO A 116 1.19 -2.44 -15.06
N GLU A 117 1.67 -3.44 -15.81
CA GLU A 117 2.89 -4.18 -15.47
C GLU A 117 4.14 -3.28 -15.41
N ASP A 118 4.20 -2.27 -16.27
CA ASP A 118 5.30 -1.29 -16.33
C ASP A 118 5.34 -0.35 -15.11
N ARG A 119 4.27 -0.31 -14.32
CA ARG A 119 4.17 0.46 -13.07
C ARG A 119 4.30 -0.39 -11.80
N LEU A 120 4.52 -1.68 -11.91
CA LEU A 120 4.61 -2.60 -10.78
C LEU A 120 6.02 -3.17 -10.64
N ILE A 121 6.70 -2.83 -9.55
CA ILE A 121 7.95 -3.47 -9.15
C ILE A 121 7.68 -4.43 -8.01
N THR A 122 8.16 -5.66 -8.14
CA THR A 122 8.03 -6.68 -7.10
C THR A 122 9.38 -6.93 -6.45
N VAL A 123 9.44 -6.85 -5.13
CA VAL A 123 10.65 -7.06 -4.31
C VAL A 123 10.31 -8.10 -3.24
N ARG A 124 11.25 -8.99 -2.93
CA ARG A 124 11.11 -9.92 -1.80
C ARG A 124 11.43 -9.22 -0.49
N ALA A 125 10.63 -9.44 0.54
CA ALA A 125 10.90 -8.85 1.86
C ALA A 125 12.26 -9.31 2.43
N SER A 126 12.72 -10.52 2.10
CA SER A 126 14.05 -11.04 2.46
C SER A 126 15.20 -10.30 1.79
N GLU A 127 14.97 -9.63 0.68
CA GLU A 127 15.98 -8.83 -0.03
C GLU A 127 16.18 -7.47 0.64
N ILE A 128 15.19 -7.01 1.44
CA ILE A 128 15.24 -5.74 2.15
C ILE A 128 16.04 -5.92 3.43
N THR A 129 17.31 -5.59 3.35
CA THR A 129 18.26 -5.61 4.48
C THR A 129 18.64 -4.18 4.86
N GLU A 130 19.44 -3.99 5.92
CA GLU A 130 20.01 -2.68 6.27
C GLU A 130 20.87 -2.07 5.13
N ARG A 131 21.31 -2.89 4.18
CA ARG A 131 22.11 -2.49 3.01
C ARG A 131 21.27 -2.41 1.73
N PHE A 132 19.94 -2.50 1.83
CA PHE A 132 19.06 -2.37 0.65
C PHE A 132 19.21 -0.97 0.07
N ASP A 133 19.56 -0.92 -1.21
CA ASP A 133 19.75 0.34 -1.90
C ASP A 133 18.42 0.99 -2.30
N TRP A 134 17.86 1.70 -1.35
CA TRP A 134 16.64 2.49 -1.57
C TRP A 134 16.85 3.61 -2.58
N GLY A 135 18.08 4.17 -2.68
CA GLY A 135 18.41 5.20 -3.65
C GLY A 135 18.20 4.71 -5.07
N SER A 136 18.86 3.63 -5.45
CA SER A 136 18.68 3.01 -6.78
C SER A 136 17.25 2.59 -7.07
N LEU A 137 16.50 2.15 -6.06
CA LEU A 137 15.07 1.86 -6.26
C LEU A 137 14.29 3.13 -6.58
N ILE A 138 14.49 4.19 -5.80
CA ILE A 138 13.82 5.49 -6.00
C ILE A 138 14.21 6.08 -7.36
N GLU A 139 15.48 6.06 -7.74
CA GLU A 139 15.96 6.53 -9.05
C GLU A 139 15.27 5.81 -10.21
N ARG A 140 15.15 4.49 -10.11
CA ARG A 140 14.40 3.68 -11.08
C ARG A 140 12.92 4.05 -11.14
N LEU A 141 12.32 4.37 -9.99
CA LEU A 141 10.92 4.75 -9.88
C LEU A 141 10.64 6.13 -10.49
N VAL A 142 11.56 7.07 -10.32
CA VAL A 142 11.37 8.48 -10.72
C VAL A 142 11.93 8.76 -12.10
N GLY A 143 12.72 7.83 -12.67
CA GLY A 143 13.36 8.03 -13.99
C GLY A 143 14.32 9.20 -14.00
N LEU A 144 14.90 9.56 -12.86
CA LEU A 144 15.90 10.62 -12.77
C LEU A 144 17.16 10.17 -13.52
N PRO A 145 17.75 11.02 -14.39
CA PRO A 145 19.01 10.70 -15.02
C PRO A 145 20.11 10.58 -13.95
N GLU A 146 21.05 9.64 -14.14
CA GLU A 146 22.18 9.36 -13.23
C GLU A 146 23.07 10.59 -12.90
N GLU A 147 22.89 11.74 -13.57
CA GLU A 147 23.71 12.94 -13.42
C GLU A 147 23.24 13.91 -12.31
N ALA A 148 22.23 13.59 -11.53
CA ALA A 148 21.75 14.47 -10.45
C ALA A 148 22.54 14.28 -9.14
N GLU A 149 23.86 14.30 -9.18
CA GLU A 149 24.74 14.25 -7.98
C GLU A 149 24.58 15.43 -7.00
N ASN A 150 23.69 16.39 -7.25
CA ASN A 150 23.51 17.59 -6.42
C ASN A 150 22.06 17.93 -6.08
N VAL A 151 21.14 16.99 -6.15
CA VAL A 151 19.81 17.22 -5.58
C VAL A 151 19.92 17.02 -4.08
N VAL A 152 20.01 18.12 -3.34
CA VAL A 152 19.77 18.12 -1.88
C VAL A 152 18.46 17.37 -1.65
N ALA A 153 18.55 16.21 -1.00
CA ALA A 153 17.40 15.37 -0.70
C ALA A 153 16.32 16.23 -0.03
N GLN A 154 15.32 16.62 -0.77
CA GLN A 154 14.11 17.22 -0.20
C GLN A 154 13.51 16.17 0.75
N PRO A 155 12.98 16.56 1.89
CA PRO A 155 12.47 15.58 2.85
C PRO A 155 11.35 14.77 2.20
N VAL A 156 11.59 13.47 2.04
CA VAL A 156 10.54 12.51 1.68
C VAL A 156 9.48 12.57 2.77
N THR A 157 8.30 13.05 2.44
CA THR A 157 7.18 13.02 3.38
C THR A 157 6.62 11.60 3.40
N LEU A 158 7.06 10.81 4.37
CA LEU A 158 6.40 9.54 4.66
C LEU A 158 5.03 9.85 5.26
N ILE A 159 3.98 9.37 4.62
CA ILE A 159 2.69 9.30 5.30
C ILE A 159 2.86 8.28 6.43
N PRO A 160 2.68 8.70 7.71
CA PRO A 160 2.66 7.73 8.80
C PRO A 160 1.66 6.65 8.45
N THR A 161 2.08 5.42 8.61
CA THR A 161 1.25 4.28 8.24
C THR A 161 -0.12 4.45 8.88
N LEU A 162 -1.17 4.11 8.14
CA LEU A 162 -2.52 3.95 8.70
C LEU A 162 -2.52 2.97 9.91
N TRP A 163 -1.34 2.44 10.24
CA TRP A 163 -1.10 1.30 11.15
C TRP A 163 -0.15 1.59 12.32
N ASP A 164 0.39 2.80 12.45
CA ASP A 164 1.18 3.22 13.64
C ASP A 164 0.30 3.72 14.79
#